data_06440ae8fd57bb4571cea45e1570a5df
#
_entry.id   06440ae8fd57bb4571cea45e1570a5df
#
_cell.length_a   1.000
_cell.length_b   1.000
_cell.length_c   1.000
_cell.angle_alpha   90.00
_cell.angle_beta   90.00
_cell.angle_gamma   90.00
#
_symmetry.space_group_name_H-M   'P 1'
#
loop_
_entity.id
_entity.type
_entity.pdbx_description
1 polymer ?
#
loop_
_entity_poly.entity_id
_entity_poly.type
_entity_poly.pdbx_seq_one_letter_code
_entity_poly.pdbx_strand_id
1 'polypeptide(L)'
;MIRVAWYSASVRAGVSPVHKITAEIPQPPFLNLSSNGNAEAPWLEANTDIDASIKLFGHLIYSLNREEIPNWFESPFTHEKVSGSDTNWWQISDFDTGVGDIKQLWELSRFDWVLRLAQLILFHAGNDPKRSAAYEHQLNQWLADWIEKNPPYKGVNWKCGQEASIRVMHLICAAKILGSLAKPTDGFVQVIALHLQRIAPTMSYAVAQDNNHGTSEAAALFVGGEFLSTHNDPDGAKWATKGRKWLENRAKRLIGADGSFSQYSVNYHRMMLDTLSFSETFRQWFSLEPFSHVFYERARAATNWLAAMTDPKSGDVPNLGANDGARLFPLTETDYRDYRPSLIWAYKVFSDSSPLNNFANANECTAILTWLGLEQVHNSAALPTNTHYKDGGFVLLNSATVRLVVNYPRFKFRPSQNDLLHIDLWVKSENLLRDAGSYSYNCEEPWQSYFPSTAAHNTIQFDNREQMPRISRFLLGAWPKVRDVLFDASYDSETKRFACGLEDYRGAVHHRAVELHGAKLIITDTVRGFTNQAVARYRLTAERKWLVNGCQVSDGQHTLTFDASTTIESIRLVDGWESRYYFQKSKIPVVEVTLTDPGSLTMEYQWA
;
A
#
# COMPACT_ATOMS: atom_id res chain seq x y z
N MET A 1 21.46 4.41 -7.57
CA MET A 1 21.54 5.19 -8.82
C MET A 1 22.38 4.51 -9.91
N ILE A 2 23.63 4.11 -9.66
CA ILE A 2 24.52 3.51 -10.69
C ILE A 2 23.90 2.31 -11.41
N ARG A 3 23.28 1.37 -10.69
CA ARG A 3 22.64 0.17 -11.28
C ARG A 3 21.44 0.52 -12.17
N VAL A 4 20.65 1.53 -11.78
CA VAL A 4 19.51 2.01 -12.58
C VAL A 4 20.01 2.67 -13.88
N ALA A 5 21.03 3.54 -13.77
CA ALA A 5 21.63 4.17 -14.93
C ALA A 5 22.27 3.15 -15.89
N TRP A 6 22.97 2.15 -15.36
CA TRP A 6 23.56 1.06 -16.15
C TRP A 6 22.49 0.24 -16.87
N TYR A 7 21.39 -0.12 -16.18
CA TYR A 7 20.26 -0.83 -16.79
C TYR A 7 19.68 -0.02 -17.95
N SER A 8 19.37 1.26 -17.73
CA SER A 8 18.82 2.13 -18.78
C SER A 8 19.77 2.28 -19.97
N ALA A 9 21.08 2.39 -19.71
CA ALA A 9 22.08 2.46 -20.76
C ALA A 9 22.17 1.13 -21.54
N SER A 10 22.17 -0.01 -20.86
CA SER A 10 22.24 -1.33 -21.51
C SER A 10 21.00 -1.64 -22.37
N VAL A 11 19.81 -1.19 -21.93
CA VAL A 11 18.59 -1.28 -22.73
C VAL A 11 18.69 -0.43 -23.97
N ARG A 12 19.10 0.84 -23.84
CA ARG A 12 19.28 1.75 -25.00
C ARG A 12 20.33 1.26 -25.99
N ALA A 13 21.40 0.64 -25.50
CA ALA A 13 22.47 0.11 -26.33
C ALA A 13 22.14 -1.26 -26.99
N GLY A 14 20.97 -1.83 -26.74
CA GLY A 14 20.57 -3.13 -27.30
C GLY A 14 21.30 -4.35 -26.72
N VAL A 15 22.08 -4.17 -25.64
CA VAL A 15 22.88 -5.26 -25.03
C VAL A 15 22.22 -5.89 -23.81
N SER A 16 21.08 -5.35 -23.37
CA SER A 16 20.33 -5.91 -22.24
C SER A 16 19.71 -7.26 -22.62
N PRO A 17 19.68 -8.22 -21.67
CA PRO A 17 19.00 -9.52 -21.88
C PRO A 17 17.52 -9.40 -22.30
N VAL A 18 16.86 -8.27 -22.00
CA VAL A 18 15.46 -8.02 -22.39
C VAL A 18 15.22 -8.07 -23.90
N HIS A 19 16.23 -7.79 -24.73
CA HIS A 19 16.14 -7.82 -26.20
C HIS A 19 16.12 -9.25 -26.78
N LYS A 20 16.48 -10.25 -25.99
CA LYS A 20 16.60 -11.64 -26.42
C LYS A 20 15.43 -12.52 -25.98
N ILE A 21 14.44 -11.93 -25.29
CA ILE A 21 13.31 -12.68 -24.79
C ILE A 21 12.33 -12.91 -25.94
N THR A 22 12.07 -14.16 -26.24
CA THR A 22 11.00 -14.60 -27.16
C THR A 22 10.09 -15.55 -26.39
N ALA A 23 8.80 -15.50 -26.65
CA ALA A 23 7.84 -16.43 -26.08
C ALA A 23 6.75 -16.76 -27.11
N GLU A 24 6.27 -17.97 -27.03
CA GLU A 24 5.08 -18.41 -27.76
C GLU A 24 3.83 -17.92 -27.02
N ILE A 25 2.73 -17.74 -27.74
CA ILE A 25 1.44 -17.34 -27.18
C ILE A 25 0.78 -18.59 -26.58
N PRO A 26 0.57 -18.62 -25.24
CA PRO A 26 -0.09 -19.75 -24.59
C PRO A 26 -1.53 -19.92 -25.08
N GLN A 27 -1.99 -21.17 -25.12
CA GLN A 27 -3.32 -21.54 -25.60
C GLN A 27 -4.22 -22.00 -24.44
N PRO A 28 -5.53 -21.66 -24.45
CA PRO A 28 -6.49 -22.16 -23.47
C PRO A 28 -6.68 -23.68 -23.57
N PRO A 29 -7.21 -24.34 -22.52
CA PRO A 29 -7.66 -23.73 -21.27
C PRO A 29 -6.51 -23.37 -20.33
N PHE A 30 -6.73 -22.34 -19.49
CA PHE A 30 -5.73 -21.89 -18.51
C PHE A 30 -6.06 -22.38 -17.10
N LEU A 31 -7.26 -22.13 -16.63
CA LEU A 31 -7.73 -22.48 -15.30
C LEU A 31 -9.04 -23.27 -15.37
N ASN A 32 -9.15 -24.31 -14.55
CA ASN A 32 -10.33 -25.15 -14.47
C ASN A 32 -10.60 -25.58 -13.02
N LEU A 33 -11.86 -25.76 -12.69
CA LEU A 33 -12.25 -26.37 -11.43
C LEU A 33 -11.83 -27.84 -11.42
N SER A 34 -11.05 -28.23 -10.41
CA SER A 34 -10.63 -29.63 -10.27
C SER A 34 -11.81 -30.51 -9.85
N SER A 35 -11.98 -31.65 -10.52
CA SER A 35 -12.97 -32.67 -10.15
C SER A 35 -12.76 -33.30 -8.76
N ASN A 36 -11.54 -33.18 -8.22
CA ASN A 36 -11.18 -33.59 -6.85
C ASN A 36 -11.21 -32.44 -5.85
N GLY A 37 -11.56 -31.24 -6.29
CA GLY A 37 -11.85 -30.13 -5.40
C GLY A 37 -13.09 -30.47 -4.60
N ASN A 38 -12.91 -31.15 -3.45
CA ASN A 38 -13.94 -31.19 -2.43
C ASN A 38 -14.25 -29.74 -2.09
N ALA A 39 -15.38 -29.28 -2.61
CA ALA A 39 -16.00 -28.02 -2.27
C ALA A 39 -16.56 -28.08 -0.84
N GLU A 40 -15.78 -28.55 0.11
CA GLU A 40 -15.95 -28.22 1.51
C GLU A 40 -15.35 -26.83 1.70
N ALA A 41 -16.06 -25.85 1.22
CA ALA A 41 -16.02 -24.52 1.79
C ALA A 41 -17.11 -24.47 2.87
N PRO A 42 -16.85 -24.94 4.09
CA PRO A 42 -17.89 -25.12 5.14
C PRO A 42 -18.54 -23.80 5.56
N TRP A 43 -17.96 -22.67 5.17
CA TRP A 43 -18.44 -21.32 5.44
C TRP A 43 -19.33 -20.74 4.31
N LEU A 44 -19.40 -21.40 3.16
CA LEU A 44 -20.36 -21.07 2.09
C LEU A 44 -21.80 -21.35 2.49
N GLU A 45 -22.04 -22.09 3.58
CA GLU A 45 -23.38 -22.32 4.12
C GLU A 45 -24.01 -21.12 4.81
N ALA A 46 -23.26 -20.08 5.11
CA ALA A 46 -23.76 -18.87 5.77
C ALA A 46 -23.90 -17.70 4.78
N ASN A 47 -25.03 -17.62 4.08
CA ASN A 47 -25.68 -16.38 3.57
C ASN A 47 -24.80 -15.24 3.05
N THR A 48 -23.76 -15.47 2.28
CA THR A 48 -23.06 -14.38 1.60
C THR A 48 -23.24 -14.51 0.10
N ASP A 49 -24.13 -13.68 -0.47
CA ASP A 49 -24.09 -13.38 -1.90
C ASP A 49 -22.71 -12.77 -2.20
N ILE A 50 -21.84 -13.54 -2.84
CA ILE A 50 -20.58 -12.99 -3.36
C ILE A 50 -20.95 -12.13 -4.58
N ASP A 51 -20.70 -10.83 -4.48
CA ASP A 51 -20.96 -9.92 -5.57
C ASP A 51 -20.07 -10.25 -6.78
N ALA A 52 -20.69 -10.39 -7.94
CA ALA A 52 -19.98 -10.59 -9.22
C ALA A 52 -19.40 -9.25 -9.71
N SER A 53 -18.55 -8.63 -8.88
CA SER A 53 -17.86 -7.39 -9.17
C SER A 53 -16.48 -7.35 -8.53
N ILE A 54 -15.65 -6.42 -9.01
CA ILE A 54 -14.38 -6.03 -8.39
C ILE A 54 -14.40 -4.52 -8.14
N LYS A 55 -13.53 -4.05 -7.23
CA LYS A 55 -13.40 -2.62 -6.91
C LYS A 55 -12.02 -2.12 -7.38
N LEU A 56 -12.01 -1.44 -8.52
CA LEU A 56 -10.80 -0.82 -9.05
C LEU A 56 -10.37 0.36 -8.18
N PHE A 57 -9.08 0.45 -7.83
CA PHE A 57 -8.54 1.35 -6.81
C PHE A 57 -9.34 1.37 -5.50
N GLY A 58 -10.06 0.29 -5.22
CA GLY A 58 -10.85 0.12 -4.02
C GLY A 58 -12.19 0.86 -3.98
N HIS A 59 -12.56 1.62 -5.02
CA HIS A 59 -13.80 2.41 -4.98
C HIS A 59 -14.67 2.34 -6.24
N LEU A 60 -14.11 2.18 -7.44
CA LEU A 60 -14.90 2.05 -8.66
C LEU A 60 -15.36 0.61 -8.84
N ILE A 61 -16.67 0.39 -8.74
CA ILE A 61 -17.28 -0.94 -8.93
C ILE A 61 -17.24 -1.29 -10.41
N TYR A 62 -16.65 -2.45 -10.74
CA TYR A 62 -16.60 -3.01 -12.07
C TYR A 62 -17.31 -4.36 -12.08
N SER A 63 -18.48 -4.42 -12.74
CA SER A 63 -19.29 -5.63 -12.83
C SER A 63 -18.61 -6.70 -13.68
N LEU A 64 -18.64 -7.95 -13.23
CA LEU A 64 -18.23 -9.14 -13.98
C LEU A 64 -19.42 -9.81 -14.69
N ASN A 65 -20.66 -9.44 -14.38
CA ASN A 65 -21.86 -9.85 -15.11
C ASN A 65 -21.99 -9.03 -16.41
N ARG A 66 -21.08 -9.26 -17.37
CA ARG A 66 -21.00 -8.54 -18.63
C ARG A 66 -20.91 -9.56 -19.78
N GLU A 67 -21.62 -9.27 -20.87
CA GLU A 67 -21.49 -10.04 -22.11
C GLU A 67 -20.21 -9.66 -22.87
N GLU A 68 -19.74 -8.42 -22.70
CA GLU A 68 -18.58 -7.88 -23.40
C GLU A 68 -17.28 -8.11 -22.62
N ILE A 69 -16.24 -8.54 -23.36
CA ILE A 69 -14.88 -8.63 -22.84
C ILE A 69 -14.34 -7.22 -22.54
N PRO A 70 -13.60 -7.00 -21.44
CA PRO A 70 -13.00 -5.71 -21.15
C PRO A 70 -12.08 -5.20 -22.26
N ASN A 71 -12.05 -3.88 -22.46
CA ASN A 71 -11.03 -3.27 -23.29
C ASN A 71 -9.77 -3.02 -22.43
N TRP A 72 -8.74 -3.83 -22.60
CA TRP A 72 -7.48 -3.79 -21.82
C TRP A 72 -6.63 -2.53 -22.05
N PHE A 73 -7.02 -1.68 -22.99
CA PHE A 73 -6.34 -0.44 -23.39
C PHE A 73 -7.19 0.80 -23.15
N GLU A 74 -8.30 0.67 -22.44
CA GLU A 74 -9.18 1.75 -22.05
C GLU A 74 -9.14 1.93 -20.54
N SER A 75 -9.01 3.20 -20.09
CA SER A 75 -9.16 3.54 -18.69
C SER A 75 -10.62 3.33 -18.25
N PRO A 76 -10.88 2.48 -17.25
CA PRO A 76 -12.23 2.35 -16.69
C PRO A 76 -12.71 3.60 -15.94
N PHE A 77 -11.82 4.57 -15.68
CA PHE A 77 -12.10 5.81 -14.94
C PHE A 77 -12.41 7.00 -15.84
N THR A 78 -11.69 7.13 -16.97
CA THR A 78 -11.79 8.30 -17.86
C THR A 78 -12.31 7.94 -19.25
N HIS A 79 -12.38 6.65 -19.59
CA HIS A 79 -12.70 6.11 -20.92
C HIS A 79 -11.71 6.52 -22.01
N GLU A 80 -10.58 7.09 -21.66
CA GLU A 80 -9.48 7.36 -22.58
C GLU A 80 -8.81 6.04 -23.00
N LYS A 81 -8.37 6.01 -24.26
CA LYS A 81 -7.78 4.81 -24.87
C LYS A 81 -6.34 5.05 -25.27
N VAL A 82 -5.51 4.04 -25.05
CA VAL A 82 -4.22 3.96 -25.74
C VAL A 82 -4.35 3.06 -26.95
N SER A 83 -3.66 3.36 -28.04
CA SER A 83 -3.55 2.44 -29.17
C SER A 83 -2.90 1.14 -28.69
N GLY A 84 -3.51 -0.01 -28.99
CA GLY A 84 -2.91 -1.31 -28.78
C GLY A 84 -1.51 -1.32 -29.39
N SER A 85 -0.51 -1.64 -28.61
CA SER A 85 0.85 -1.30 -28.96
C SER A 85 1.63 -2.52 -29.47
N ASP A 86 2.15 -2.45 -30.67
CA ASP A 86 3.23 -3.30 -31.15
C ASP A 86 4.61 -2.89 -30.61
N THR A 87 4.63 -1.81 -29.82
CA THR A 87 5.85 -1.26 -29.22
C THR A 87 6.36 -2.16 -28.10
N ASN A 88 7.64 -2.44 -28.09
CA ASN A 88 8.25 -3.19 -27.01
C ASN A 88 8.09 -2.45 -25.68
N TRP A 89 7.81 -3.17 -24.60
CA TRP A 89 7.52 -2.59 -23.28
C TRP A 89 8.59 -1.61 -22.77
N TRP A 90 9.87 -1.81 -23.10
CA TRP A 90 10.98 -0.94 -22.68
C TRP A 90 11.08 0.39 -23.44
N GLN A 91 10.36 0.54 -24.54
CA GLN A 91 10.30 1.75 -25.37
C GLN A 91 9.15 2.67 -24.95
N ILE A 92 8.19 2.16 -24.16
CA ILE A 92 7.03 2.93 -23.70
C ILE A 92 7.45 3.92 -22.60
N SER A 93 7.01 5.16 -22.70
CA SER A 93 7.23 6.18 -21.67
C SER A 93 6.54 5.84 -20.34
N ASP A 94 7.11 6.27 -19.21
CA ASP A 94 6.49 6.09 -17.89
C ASP A 94 5.33 7.09 -17.67
N PHE A 95 5.34 8.24 -18.33
CA PHE A 95 4.46 9.36 -18.02
C PHE A 95 3.78 10.01 -19.22
N ASP A 96 4.10 9.57 -20.42
CA ASP A 96 3.57 10.13 -21.66
C ASP A 96 2.86 9.03 -22.46
N THR A 97 1.77 8.55 -21.89
CA THR A 97 0.96 7.45 -22.45
C THR A 97 -0.32 7.94 -23.13
N GLY A 98 -0.64 9.24 -23.03
CA GLY A 98 -1.89 9.82 -23.56
C GLY A 98 -3.12 9.63 -22.67
N VAL A 99 -3.02 8.85 -21.58
CA VAL A 99 -4.14 8.61 -20.62
C VAL A 99 -3.84 9.15 -19.22
N GLY A 100 -2.86 10.04 -19.08
CA GLY A 100 -2.43 10.49 -17.76
C GLY A 100 -1.70 9.38 -16.99
N ASP A 101 -2.25 8.92 -15.88
CA ASP A 101 -1.63 7.85 -15.09
C ASP A 101 -1.88 6.47 -15.70
N ILE A 102 -0.81 5.83 -16.15
CA ILE A 102 -0.84 4.48 -16.74
C ILE A 102 -1.46 3.41 -15.84
N LYS A 103 -1.47 3.64 -14.51
CA LYS A 103 -2.05 2.70 -13.54
C LYS A 103 -3.54 2.48 -13.75
N GLN A 104 -4.25 3.44 -14.35
CA GLN A 104 -5.65 3.30 -14.74
C GLN A 104 -5.87 2.14 -15.72
N LEU A 105 -4.91 1.91 -16.62
CA LEU A 105 -4.95 0.79 -17.56
C LEU A 105 -4.55 -0.52 -16.89
N TRP A 106 -3.62 -0.45 -15.93
CA TRP A 106 -3.11 -1.64 -15.26
C TRP A 106 -4.13 -2.28 -14.31
N GLU A 107 -5.08 -1.52 -13.75
CA GLU A 107 -6.04 -2.03 -12.78
C GLU A 107 -6.78 -3.29 -13.29
N LEU A 108 -7.36 -3.26 -14.49
CA LEU A 108 -7.98 -4.45 -15.09
C LEU A 108 -6.96 -5.53 -15.46
N SER A 109 -5.73 -5.13 -15.79
CA SER A 109 -4.65 -6.06 -16.17
C SER A 109 -3.87 -6.63 -14.98
N ARG A 110 -4.25 -6.30 -13.73
CA ARG A 110 -3.72 -6.93 -12.49
C ARG A 110 -4.32 -8.30 -12.21
N PHE A 111 -5.44 -8.63 -12.86
CA PHE A 111 -6.14 -9.89 -12.70
C PHE A 111 -6.89 -10.08 -11.38
N ASP A 112 -7.33 -9.00 -10.72
CA ASP A 112 -8.25 -9.08 -9.58
C ASP A 112 -9.52 -9.84 -9.93
N TRP A 113 -10.01 -9.69 -11.17
CA TRP A 113 -11.15 -10.42 -11.69
C TRP A 113 -10.90 -11.93 -11.82
N VAL A 114 -9.65 -12.37 -12.00
CA VAL A 114 -9.29 -13.81 -12.00
C VAL A 114 -9.56 -14.42 -10.63
N LEU A 115 -9.15 -13.69 -9.55
CA LEU A 115 -9.42 -14.11 -8.17
C LEU A 115 -10.92 -14.16 -7.91
N ARG A 116 -11.65 -13.11 -8.29
CA ARG A 116 -13.10 -13.03 -8.09
C ARG A 116 -13.85 -14.12 -8.86
N LEU A 117 -13.51 -14.34 -10.11
CA LEU A 117 -14.12 -15.44 -10.90
C LEU A 117 -13.80 -16.82 -10.30
N ALA A 118 -12.57 -17.06 -9.82
CA ALA A 118 -12.23 -18.30 -9.13
C ALA A 118 -13.08 -18.51 -7.86
N GLN A 119 -13.33 -17.44 -7.09
CA GLN A 119 -14.24 -17.47 -5.92
C GLN A 119 -15.67 -17.81 -6.36
N LEU A 120 -16.20 -17.16 -7.41
CA LEU A 120 -17.56 -17.39 -7.92
C LEU A 120 -17.73 -18.81 -8.50
N ILE A 121 -16.74 -19.33 -9.21
CA ILE A 121 -16.73 -20.70 -9.73
C ILE A 121 -16.90 -21.69 -8.57
N LEU A 122 -16.06 -21.58 -7.55
CA LEU A 122 -16.10 -22.48 -6.39
C LEU A 122 -17.41 -22.31 -5.60
N PHE A 123 -17.87 -21.07 -5.39
CA PHE A 123 -19.10 -20.75 -4.68
C PHE A 123 -20.33 -21.41 -5.33
N HIS A 124 -20.42 -21.38 -6.67
CA HIS A 124 -21.55 -21.96 -7.38
C HIS A 124 -21.41 -23.46 -7.71
N ALA A 125 -20.23 -24.06 -7.51
CA ALA A 125 -19.96 -25.44 -7.91
C ALA A 125 -20.95 -26.46 -7.31
N GLY A 126 -21.35 -26.27 -6.05
CA GLY A 126 -22.31 -27.15 -5.36
C GLY A 126 -23.78 -26.84 -5.61
N ASN A 127 -24.12 -25.55 -5.75
CA ASN A 127 -25.52 -25.08 -5.72
C ASN A 127 -26.07 -24.74 -7.10
N ASP A 128 -25.23 -24.27 -8.02
CA ASP A 128 -25.57 -23.92 -9.42
C ASP A 128 -24.40 -24.26 -10.38
N PRO A 129 -24.23 -25.56 -10.71
CA PRO A 129 -23.14 -25.98 -11.58
C PRO A 129 -23.14 -25.33 -12.97
N LYS A 130 -24.31 -24.90 -13.48
CA LYS A 130 -24.39 -24.19 -14.77
C LYS A 130 -23.76 -22.81 -14.66
N ARG A 131 -24.03 -22.09 -13.58
CA ARG A 131 -23.45 -20.78 -13.32
C ARG A 131 -21.95 -20.88 -13.04
N SER A 132 -21.53 -21.89 -12.29
CA SER A 132 -20.12 -22.21 -12.09
C SER A 132 -19.38 -22.42 -13.43
N ALA A 133 -19.93 -23.26 -14.30
CA ALA A 133 -19.36 -23.50 -15.65
C ALA A 133 -19.36 -22.24 -16.53
N ALA A 134 -20.35 -21.38 -16.42
CA ALA A 134 -20.39 -20.10 -17.14
C ALA A 134 -19.25 -19.16 -16.70
N TYR A 135 -19.00 -19.05 -15.39
CA TYR A 135 -17.87 -18.25 -14.87
C TYR A 135 -16.51 -18.86 -15.23
N GLU A 136 -16.38 -20.19 -15.27
CA GLU A 136 -15.15 -20.87 -15.73
C GLU A 136 -14.89 -20.58 -17.22
N HIS A 137 -15.93 -20.63 -18.05
CA HIS A 137 -15.82 -20.25 -19.43
C HIS A 137 -15.40 -18.79 -19.60
N GLN A 138 -16.04 -17.86 -18.88
CA GLN A 138 -15.72 -16.44 -18.89
C GLN A 138 -14.27 -16.17 -18.47
N LEU A 139 -13.79 -16.82 -17.40
CA LEU A 139 -12.43 -16.69 -16.91
C LEU A 139 -11.41 -17.05 -18.01
N ASN A 140 -11.60 -18.21 -18.65
CA ASN A 140 -10.71 -18.67 -19.72
C ASN A 140 -10.82 -17.81 -20.99
N GLN A 141 -12.01 -17.34 -21.34
CA GLN A 141 -12.24 -16.45 -22.46
C GLN A 141 -11.53 -15.10 -22.26
N TRP A 142 -11.65 -14.50 -21.07
CA TRP A 142 -11.00 -13.22 -20.78
C TRP A 142 -9.49 -13.34 -20.70
N LEU A 143 -8.96 -14.44 -20.15
CA LEU A 143 -7.52 -14.71 -20.17
C LEU A 143 -6.99 -14.90 -21.60
N ALA A 144 -7.71 -15.64 -22.45
CA ALA A 144 -7.34 -15.84 -23.86
C ALA A 144 -7.30 -14.51 -24.61
N ASP A 145 -8.34 -13.69 -24.47
CA ASP A 145 -8.42 -12.37 -25.10
C ASP A 145 -7.32 -11.43 -24.59
N TRP A 146 -7.05 -11.43 -23.27
CA TRP A 146 -5.97 -10.62 -22.71
C TRP A 146 -4.60 -11.02 -23.29
N ILE A 147 -4.31 -12.31 -23.38
CA ILE A 147 -3.05 -12.85 -23.93
C ILE A 147 -2.91 -12.53 -25.42
N GLU A 148 -3.97 -12.69 -26.19
CA GLU A 148 -3.98 -12.38 -27.62
C GLU A 148 -3.74 -10.90 -27.89
N LYS A 149 -4.45 -10.02 -27.17
CA LYS A 149 -4.35 -8.56 -27.33
C LYS A 149 -3.11 -7.95 -26.70
N ASN A 150 -2.47 -8.63 -25.76
CA ASN A 150 -1.22 -8.24 -25.12
C ASN A 150 -0.10 -9.24 -25.50
N PRO A 151 0.34 -9.26 -26.76
CA PRO A 151 1.37 -10.22 -27.19
C PRO A 151 2.64 -10.04 -26.36
N PRO A 152 3.37 -11.14 -26.07
CA PRO A 152 4.54 -11.09 -25.19
C PRO A 152 5.58 -10.11 -25.73
N TYR A 153 5.87 -9.42 -25.02
CA TYR A 153 6.39 -8.35 -24.17
C TYR A 153 6.19 -7.01 -24.88
N LYS A 154 5.05 -6.83 -25.52
CA LYS A 154 4.65 -5.60 -26.20
C LYS A 154 3.51 -4.91 -25.45
N GLY A 155 3.45 -3.59 -25.58
CA GLY A 155 2.37 -2.77 -25.02
C GLY A 155 2.52 -2.42 -23.54
N VAL A 156 1.59 -1.57 -23.10
CA VAL A 156 1.58 -0.93 -21.78
C VAL A 156 1.45 -1.94 -20.64
N ASN A 157 0.72 -3.04 -20.85
CA ASN A 157 0.46 -4.04 -19.82
C ASN A 157 1.67 -4.96 -19.50
N TRP A 158 2.70 -4.94 -20.35
CA TRP A 158 3.99 -5.59 -20.07
C TRP A 158 5.06 -4.65 -19.55
N LYS A 159 4.79 -3.34 -19.47
CA LYS A 159 5.79 -2.34 -19.12
C LYS A 159 6.40 -2.56 -17.74
N CYS A 160 5.62 -2.89 -16.74
CA CYS A 160 6.05 -2.99 -15.35
C CYS A 160 6.23 -4.45 -14.89
N GLY A 161 7.42 -4.77 -14.33
CA GLY A 161 7.69 -6.09 -13.73
C GLY A 161 6.85 -6.34 -12.48
N GLN A 162 6.50 -5.30 -11.73
CA GLN A 162 5.59 -5.36 -10.59
C GLN A 162 4.20 -5.87 -11.01
N GLU A 163 3.63 -5.32 -12.10
CA GLU A 163 2.32 -5.73 -12.60
C GLU A 163 2.34 -7.19 -13.10
N ALA A 164 3.42 -7.58 -13.79
CA ALA A 164 3.62 -8.98 -14.17
C ALA A 164 3.71 -9.92 -12.94
N SER A 165 4.30 -9.44 -11.85
CA SER A 165 4.43 -10.20 -10.59
C SER A 165 3.09 -10.36 -9.87
N ILE A 166 2.26 -9.32 -9.85
CA ILE A 166 0.90 -9.38 -9.31
C ILE A 166 0.09 -10.44 -10.05
N ARG A 167 0.15 -10.44 -11.41
CA ARG A 167 -0.54 -11.45 -12.21
C ARG A 167 -0.12 -12.88 -11.89
N VAL A 168 1.19 -13.15 -11.71
CA VAL A 168 1.66 -14.48 -11.29
C VAL A 168 1.06 -14.89 -9.96
N MET A 169 1.08 -14.00 -8.96
CA MET A 169 0.54 -14.30 -7.63
C MET A 169 -0.97 -14.54 -7.68
N HIS A 170 -1.72 -13.74 -8.45
CA HIS A 170 -3.16 -13.92 -8.63
C HIS A 170 -3.51 -15.22 -9.35
N LEU A 171 -2.81 -15.56 -10.42
CA LEU A 171 -3.00 -16.81 -11.16
C LEU A 171 -2.74 -18.04 -10.27
N ILE A 172 -1.65 -18.06 -9.53
CA ILE A 172 -1.34 -19.17 -8.60
C ILE A 172 -2.38 -19.25 -7.47
N CYS A 173 -2.81 -18.11 -6.92
CA CYS A 173 -3.86 -18.06 -5.90
C CYS A 173 -5.20 -18.58 -6.43
N ALA A 174 -5.61 -18.17 -7.63
CA ALA A 174 -6.81 -18.66 -8.30
C ALA A 174 -6.75 -20.16 -8.58
N ALA A 175 -5.62 -20.67 -9.05
CA ALA A 175 -5.41 -22.11 -9.25
C ALA A 175 -5.50 -22.90 -7.92
N LYS A 176 -5.06 -22.30 -6.80
CA LYS A 176 -5.23 -22.89 -5.46
C LYS A 176 -6.70 -22.94 -5.08
N ILE A 177 -7.45 -21.83 -5.24
CA ILE A 177 -8.89 -21.76 -4.96
C ILE A 177 -9.66 -22.82 -5.77
N LEU A 178 -9.32 -22.99 -7.06
CA LEU A 178 -9.95 -23.95 -7.96
C LEU A 178 -9.46 -25.40 -7.77
N GLY A 179 -8.46 -25.63 -6.89
CA GLY A 179 -7.89 -26.96 -6.65
C GLY A 179 -7.04 -27.50 -7.81
N SER A 180 -6.64 -26.66 -8.78
CA SER A 180 -5.97 -27.07 -10.02
C SER A 180 -4.43 -27.01 -9.95
N LEU A 181 -3.82 -26.57 -8.84
CA LEU A 181 -2.35 -26.45 -8.73
C LEU A 181 -1.58 -27.77 -8.93
N ALA A 182 -2.15 -28.89 -8.47
CA ALA A 182 -1.48 -30.19 -8.56
C ALA A 182 -1.57 -30.81 -9.97
N LYS A 183 -2.56 -30.41 -10.77
CA LYS A 183 -2.80 -30.87 -12.13
C LYS A 183 -3.20 -29.70 -13.02
N PRO A 184 -2.29 -28.75 -13.26
CA PRO A 184 -2.56 -27.60 -14.09
C PRO A 184 -2.72 -27.99 -15.56
N THR A 185 -3.34 -27.13 -16.35
CA THR A 185 -3.33 -27.22 -17.79
C THR A 185 -1.97 -26.80 -18.36
N ASP A 186 -1.62 -27.29 -19.56
CA ASP A 186 -0.39 -26.84 -20.24
C ASP A 186 -0.41 -25.33 -20.49
N GLY A 187 -1.56 -24.76 -20.86
CA GLY A 187 -1.73 -23.33 -21.06
C GLY A 187 -1.44 -22.52 -19.80
N PHE A 188 -1.85 -23.02 -18.62
CA PHE A 188 -1.56 -22.36 -17.36
C PHE A 188 -0.05 -22.36 -17.04
N VAL A 189 0.63 -23.51 -17.21
CA VAL A 189 2.09 -23.61 -17.02
C VAL A 189 2.81 -22.61 -17.93
N GLN A 190 2.42 -22.54 -19.21
CA GLN A 190 2.99 -21.62 -20.19
C GLN A 190 2.75 -20.14 -19.81
N VAL A 191 1.56 -19.77 -19.30
CA VAL A 191 1.27 -18.40 -18.86
C VAL A 191 2.15 -17.99 -17.67
N ILE A 192 2.37 -18.88 -16.71
CA ILE A 192 3.28 -18.60 -15.59
C ILE A 192 4.72 -18.43 -16.11
N ALA A 193 5.21 -19.34 -16.96
CA ALA A 193 6.54 -19.25 -17.55
C ALA A 193 6.74 -17.93 -18.33
N LEU A 194 5.74 -17.53 -19.12
CA LEU A 194 5.72 -16.27 -19.86
C LEU A 194 5.96 -15.05 -18.97
N HIS A 195 5.29 -14.99 -17.83
CA HIS A 195 5.45 -13.88 -16.88
C HIS A 195 6.84 -13.89 -16.20
N LEU A 196 7.34 -15.08 -15.82
CA LEU A 196 8.67 -15.17 -15.22
C LEU A 196 9.80 -14.84 -16.18
N GLN A 197 9.66 -15.16 -17.46
CA GLN A 197 10.58 -14.73 -18.53
C GLN A 197 10.64 -13.20 -18.65
N ARG A 198 9.49 -12.49 -18.43
CA ARG A 198 9.45 -11.02 -18.39
C ARG A 198 10.15 -10.45 -17.15
N ILE A 199 9.98 -11.08 -15.99
CA ILE A 199 10.47 -10.59 -14.68
C ILE A 199 11.97 -10.87 -14.51
N ALA A 200 12.44 -12.09 -14.80
CA ALA A 200 13.77 -12.56 -14.44
C ALA A 200 14.93 -11.69 -14.97
N PRO A 201 14.91 -11.15 -16.20
CA PRO A 201 15.99 -10.30 -16.72
C PRO A 201 16.07 -8.93 -16.06
N THR A 202 14.94 -8.41 -15.53
CA THR A 202 14.84 -7.07 -14.93
C THR A 202 15.02 -7.04 -13.42
N MET A 203 15.21 -8.19 -12.78
CA MET A 203 15.34 -8.31 -11.32
C MET A 203 16.44 -7.43 -10.72
N SER A 204 17.56 -7.22 -11.40
CA SER A 204 18.63 -6.32 -10.94
C SER A 204 18.20 -4.86 -10.90
N TYR A 205 17.35 -4.45 -11.82
CA TYR A 205 16.74 -3.12 -11.85
C TYR A 205 15.72 -2.96 -10.73
N ALA A 206 14.81 -3.92 -10.54
CA ALA A 206 13.84 -3.93 -9.46
C ALA A 206 14.50 -3.81 -8.08
N VAL A 207 15.53 -4.62 -7.84
CA VAL A 207 16.35 -4.58 -6.60
C VAL A 207 17.02 -3.22 -6.37
N ALA A 208 17.48 -2.56 -7.45
CA ALA A 208 18.19 -1.29 -7.36
C ALA A 208 17.29 -0.09 -6.99
N GLN A 209 15.97 -0.25 -7.07
CA GLN A 209 15.02 0.79 -6.70
C GLN A 209 14.82 0.89 -5.17
N ASP A 210 15.19 -0.14 -4.40
CA ASP A 210 15.01 -0.24 -2.94
C ASP A 210 13.55 0.06 -2.50
N ASN A 211 12.58 -0.51 -3.22
CA ASN A 211 11.14 -0.37 -3.00
C ASN A 211 10.41 -1.73 -3.14
N ASN A 212 9.06 -1.71 -3.17
CA ASN A 212 8.19 -2.87 -3.32
C ASN A 212 8.45 -3.71 -4.59
N HIS A 213 8.92 -3.11 -5.70
CA HIS A 213 9.22 -3.86 -6.93
C HIS A 213 10.22 -4.99 -6.68
N GLY A 214 11.31 -4.71 -5.95
CA GLY A 214 12.29 -5.73 -5.61
C GLY A 214 11.73 -6.88 -4.79
N THR A 215 10.71 -6.63 -3.95
CA THR A 215 10.05 -7.64 -3.12
C THR A 215 9.06 -8.46 -3.95
N SER A 216 8.16 -7.82 -4.69
CA SER A 216 7.11 -8.50 -5.45
C SER A 216 7.67 -9.30 -6.62
N GLU A 217 8.65 -8.76 -7.36
CA GLU A 217 9.30 -9.47 -8.46
C GLU A 217 10.10 -10.69 -7.94
N ALA A 218 10.72 -10.59 -6.76
CA ALA A 218 11.37 -11.72 -6.13
C ALA A 218 10.36 -12.79 -5.67
N ALA A 219 9.22 -12.38 -5.10
CA ALA A 219 8.16 -13.28 -4.69
C ALA A 219 7.56 -14.05 -5.90
N ALA A 220 7.27 -13.35 -7.00
CA ALA A 220 6.79 -13.99 -8.22
C ALA A 220 7.77 -15.01 -8.80
N LEU A 221 9.09 -14.68 -8.81
CA LEU A 221 10.12 -15.63 -9.24
C LEU A 221 10.23 -16.83 -8.31
N PHE A 222 10.04 -16.65 -6.98
CA PHE A 222 10.03 -17.77 -6.04
C PHE A 222 8.80 -18.65 -6.25
N VAL A 223 7.60 -18.07 -6.14
CA VAL A 223 6.33 -18.79 -6.20
C VAL A 223 6.14 -19.46 -7.55
N GLY A 224 6.27 -18.69 -8.64
CA GLY A 224 6.10 -19.22 -9.99
C GLY A 224 7.24 -20.18 -10.40
N GLY A 225 8.47 -19.92 -9.95
CA GLY A 225 9.62 -20.79 -10.21
C GLY A 225 9.50 -22.15 -9.53
N GLU A 226 9.09 -22.21 -8.26
CA GLU A 226 8.83 -23.47 -7.55
C GLU A 226 7.67 -24.23 -8.21
N PHE A 227 6.57 -23.53 -8.55
CA PHE A 227 5.45 -24.12 -9.29
C PHE A 227 5.93 -24.74 -10.61
N LEU A 228 6.67 -24.01 -11.42
CA LEU A 228 7.19 -24.50 -12.71
C LEU A 228 8.19 -25.66 -12.53
N SER A 229 9.02 -25.63 -11.50
CA SER A 229 9.95 -26.71 -11.17
C SER A 229 9.21 -28.03 -10.88
N THR A 230 8.05 -27.97 -10.20
CA THR A 230 7.22 -29.17 -9.95
C THR A 230 6.56 -29.70 -11.21
N HIS A 231 6.49 -28.88 -12.28
CA HIS A 231 5.93 -29.27 -13.58
C HIS A 231 6.99 -29.41 -14.70
N ASN A 232 8.25 -29.69 -14.29
CA ASN A 232 9.38 -30.00 -15.16
C ASN A 232 9.79 -28.88 -16.14
N ASP A 233 9.50 -27.62 -15.83
CA ASP A 233 10.03 -26.51 -16.62
C ASP A 233 11.54 -26.36 -16.37
N PRO A 234 12.36 -26.25 -17.44
CA PRO A 234 13.83 -26.27 -17.33
C PRO A 234 14.41 -25.03 -16.58
N ASP A 235 13.72 -23.91 -16.57
CA ASP A 235 14.16 -22.69 -15.90
C ASP A 235 13.53 -22.52 -14.49
N GLY A 236 12.52 -23.32 -14.13
CA GLY A 236 11.76 -23.20 -12.89
C GLY A 236 12.64 -23.12 -11.65
N ALA A 237 13.50 -24.12 -11.43
CA ALA A 237 14.41 -24.19 -10.27
C ALA A 237 15.39 -23.00 -10.18
N LYS A 238 15.86 -22.51 -11.31
CA LYS A 238 16.75 -21.35 -11.40
C LYS A 238 16.02 -20.06 -11.00
N TRP A 239 14.76 -19.87 -11.44
CA TRP A 239 13.95 -18.73 -11.06
C TRP A 239 13.55 -18.78 -9.58
N ALA A 240 13.16 -19.95 -9.07
CA ALA A 240 12.86 -20.18 -7.66
C ALA A 240 14.04 -19.80 -6.75
N THR A 241 15.23 -20.32 -7.06
CA THR A 241 16.48 -20.01 -6.31
C THR A 241 16.79 -18.49 -6.32
N LYS A 242 16.66 -17.87 -7.51
CA LYS A 242 16.87 -16.44 -7.66
C LYS A 242 15.82 -15.62 -6.89
N GLY A 243 14.55 -16.01 -6.95
CA GLY A 243 13.45 -15.40 -6.24
C GLY A 243 13.63 -15.45 -4.73
N ARG A 244 13.86 -16.66 -4.18
CA ARG A 244 14.12 -16.87 -2.75
C ARG A 244 15.26 -16.01 -2.23
N LYS A 245 16.42 -16.04 -2.91
CA LYS A 245 17.59 -15.22 -2.55
C LYS A 245 17.25 -13.73 -2.43
N TRP A 246 16.52 -13.19 -3.40
CA TRP A 246 16.21 -11.77 -3.39
C TRP A 246 15.06 -11.44 -2.45
N LEU A 247 14.09 -12.29 -2.25
CA LEU A 247 13.01 -12.09 -1.28
C LEU A 247 13.56 -11.98 0.14
N GLU A 248 14.43 -12.90 0.56
CA GLU A 248 15.11 -12.84 1.87
C GLU A 248 16.00 -11.59 2.00
N ASN A 249 16.72 -11.24 0.92
CA ASN A 249 17.53 -10.03 0.90
C ASN A 249 16.67 -8.76 1.04
N ARG A 250 15.51 -8.69 0.40
CA ARG A 250 14.61 -7.52 0.50
C ARG A 250 14.01 -7.43 1.89
N ALA A 251 13.53 -8.51 2.48
CA ALA A 251 13.05 -8.52 3.86
C ALA A 251 14.11 -7.96 4.82
N LYS A 252 15.35 -8.46 4.75
CA LYS A 252 16.46 -7.99 5.58
C LYS A 252 16.83 -6.52 5.36
N ARG A 253 16.79 -6.04 4.09
CA ARG A 253 17.29 -4.71 3.73
C ARG A 253 16.25 -3.61 3.87
N LEU A 254 14.99 -3.90 3.46
CA LEU A 254 13.96 -2.88 3.30
C LEU A 254 13.03 -2.76 4.52
N ILE A 255 13.04 -3.75 5.41
CA ILE A 255 12.26 -3.73 6.65
C ILE A 255 13.22 -3.46 7.80
N GLY A 256 12.95 -2.42 8.59
CA GLY A 256 13.71 -2.08 9.80
C GLY A 256 13.61 -3.17 10.87
N ALA A 257 14.46 -3.14 11.87
CA ALA A 257 14.33 -4.02 13.02
C ALA A 257 13.04 -3.79 13.80
N ASP A 258 12.53 -2.55 13.73
CA ASP A 258 11.27 -2.12 14.31
C ASP A 258 10.04 -2.41 13.42
N GLY A 259 10.22 -3.00 12.26
CA GLY A 259 9.17 -3.36 11.32
C GLY A 259 8.85 -2.30 10.26
N SER A 260 9.35 -1.08 10.39
CA SER A 260 9.09 -0.01 9.41
C SER A 260 9.62 -0.35 8.01
N PHE A 261 8.87 0.00 6.97
CA PHE A 261 9.22 -0.31 5.58
C PHE A 261 9.87 0.87 4.86
N SER A 262 10.78 0.58 3.94
CA SER A 262 11.62 1.53 3.21
C SER A 262 10.89 2.65 2.44
N GLN A 263 9.61 2.50 2.17
CA GLN A 263 8.84 3.49 1.42
C GLN A 263 8.09 4.50 2.30
N TYR A 264 8.14 4.36 3.63
CA TYR A 264 7.48 5.26 4.59
C TYR A 264 5.99 5.48 4.28
N SER A 265 5.30 4.42 3.86
CA SER A 265 3.91 4.43 3.42
C SER A 265 3.16 3.26 4.02
N VAL A 266 1.97 3.50 4.53
CA VAL A 266 1.14 2.44 5.12
C VAL A 266 0.58 1.52 4.02
N ASN A 267 0.21 2.06 2.85
CA ASN A 267 -0.26 1.24 1.72
C ASN A 267 0.83 0.33 1.16
N TYR A 268 2.02 0.86 0.90
CA TYR A 268 3.13 0.02 0.44
C TYR A 268 3.63 -0.96 1.50
N HIS A 269 3.44 -0.63 2.78
CA HIS A 269 3.69 -1.57 3.87
C HIS A 269 2.73 -2.77 3.79
N ARG A 270 1.41 -2.54 3.59
CA ARG A 270 0.43 -3.61 3.36
C ARG A 270 0.81 -4.45 2.16
N MET A 271 1.13 -3.83 1.02
CA MET A 271 1.52 -4.55 -0.19
C MET A 271 2.77 -5.44 0.05
N MET A 272 3.77 -4.93 0.73
CA MET A 272 4.97 -5.69 1.11
C MET A 272 4.60 -6.87 2.01
N LEU A 273 3.79 -6.63 3.05
CA LEU A 273 3.39 -7.64 4.03
C LEU A 273 2.54 -8.75 3.38
N ASP A 274 1.59 -8.40 2.51
CA ASP A 274 0.78 -9.35 1.75
C ASP A 274 1.67 -10.19 0.81
N THR A 275 2.68 -9.59 0.19
CA THR A 275 3.67 -10.29 -0.65
C THR A 275 4.45 -11.34 0.15
N LEU A 276 4.92 -10.98 1.36
CA LEU A 276 5.63 -11.92 2.24
C LEU A 276 4.69 -13.01 2.76
N SER A 277 3.46 -12.64 3.14
CA SER A 277 2.43 -13.57 3.61
C SER A 277 2.06 -14.58 2.54
N PHE A 278 1.90 -14.16 1.28
CA PHE A 278 1.63 -15.05 0.16
C PHE A 278 2.80 -16.00 -0.10
N SER A 279 4.03 -15.48 -0.07
CA SER A 279 5.23 -16.31 -0.26
C SER A 279 5.36 -17.40 0.81
N GLU A 280 5.08 -17.06 2.08
CA GLU A 280 5.09 -18.03 3.18
C GLU A 280 3.92 -19.03 3.09
N THR A 281 2.73 -18.55 2.73
CA THR A 281 1.56 -19.42 2.48
C THR A 281 1.84 -20.43 1.37
N PHE A 282 2.39 -19.97 0.26
CA PHE A 282 2.81 -20.84 -0.85
C PHE A 282 3.86 -21.86 -0.42
N ARG A 283 4.88 -21.41 0.34
CA ARG A 283 5.89 -22.31 0.91
C ARG A 283 5.24 -23.43 1.72
N GLN A 284 4.23 -23.11 2.54
CA GLN A 284 3.49 -24.10 3.33
C GLN A 284 2.69 -25.06 2.46
N TRP A 285 2.00 -24.57 1.41
CA TRP A 285 1.24 -25.43 0.48
C TRP A 285 2.10 -26.49 -0.19
N PHE A 286 3.36 -26.17 -0.49
CA PHE A 286 4.30 -27.06 -1.15
C PHE A 286 5.29 -27.72 -0.21
N SER A 287 5.15 -27.53 1.11
CA SER A 287 6.05 -28.08 2.15
C SER A 287 7.54 -27.80 1.87
N LEU A 288 7.84 -26.61 1.34
CA LEU A 288 9.23 -26.21 1.03
C LEU A 288 10.00 -25.83 2.31
N GLU A 289 11.34 -25.80 2.21
CA GLU A 289 12.21 -25.39 3.30
C GLU A 289 11.85 -24.00 3.82
N PRO A 290 11.87 -23.77 5.15
CA PRO A 290 11.61 -22.47 5.75
C PRO A 290 12.54 -21.37 5.21
N PHE A 291 12.08 -20.13 5.22
CA PHE A 291 12.94 -18.97 4.98
C PHE A 291 13.93 -18.78 6.14
N SER A 292 14.88 -17.85 5.98
CA SER A 292 15.84 -17.54 7.02
C SER A 292 15.17 -16.95 8.28
N HIS A 293 15.80 -17.14 9.45
CA HIS A 293 15.35 -16.54 10.71
C HIS A 293 15.12 -15.03 10.59
N VAL A 294 16.04 -14.32 9.90
CA VAL A 294 15.92 -12.87 9.68
C VAL A 294 14.68 -12.52 8.85
N PHE A 295 14.28 -13.35 7.89
CA PHE A 295 13.05 -13.13 7.13
C PHE A 295 11.83 -13.13 8.07
N TYR A 296 11.70 -14.13 8.93
CA TYR A 296 10.59 -14.23 9.88
C TYR A 296 10.62 -13.14 10.95
N GLU A 297 11.80 -12.76 11.45
CA GLU A 297 11.93 -11.64 12.38
C GLU A 297 11.40 -10.34 11.78
N ARG A 298 11.80 -10.04 10.54
CA ARG A 298 11.37 -8.83 9.83
C ARG A 298 9.89 -8.85 9.48
N ALA A 299 9.36 -10.00 9.08
CA ALA A 299 7.93 -10.16 8.78
C ALA A 299 7.07 -9.98 10.05
N ARG A 300 7.45 -10.57 11.20
CA ARG A 300 6.77 -10.35 12.48
C ARG A 300 6.82 -8.90 12.93
N ALA A 301 7.99 -8.27 12.84
CA ALA A 301 8.12 -6.86 13.18
C ALA A 301 7.25 -5.97 12.30
N ALA A 302 7.19 -6.24 10.99
CA ALA A 302 6.32 -5.53 10.04
C ALA A 302 4.84 -5.75 10.34
N THR A 303 4.44 -6.97 10.73
CA THR A 303 3.06 -7.27 11.16
C THR A 303 2.68 -6.42 12.37
N ASN A 304 3.54 -6.36 13.40
CA ASN A 304 3.31 -5.55 14.60
C ASN A 304 3.29 -4.04 14.28
N TRP A 305 4.12 -3.57 13.35
CA TRP A 305 4.10 -2.18 12.92
C TRP A 305 2.76 -1.82 12.26
N LEU A 306 2.27 -2.65 11.35
CA LEU A 306 0.96 -2.41 10.70
C LEU A 306 -0.19 -2.50 11.71
N ALA A 307 -0.14 -3.44 12.65
CA ALA A 307 -1.13 -3.55 13.73
C ALA A 307 -1.17 -2.28 14.60
N ALA A 308 -0.01 -1.66 14.87
CA ALA A 308 0.07 -0.39 15.58
C ALA A 308 -0.56 0.78 14.81
N MET A 309 -0.52 0.76 13.49
CA MET A 309 -1.13 1.80 12.64
C MET A 309 -2.64 1.59 12.43
N THR A 310 -3.13 0.37 12.61
CA THR A 310 -4.53 0.02 12.31
C THR A 310 -5.46 0.32 13.47
N ASP A 311 -6.53 1.05 13.21
CA ASP A 311 -7.62 1.21 14.16
C ASP A 311 -8.38 -0.11 14.32
N PRO A 312 -8.51 -0.67 15.53
CA PRO A 312 -9.08 -2.00 15.71
C PRO A 312 -10.58 -2.07 15.43
N LYS A 313 -11.30 -0.96 15.49
CA LYS A 313 -12.74 -0.92 15.28
C LYS A 313 -13.10 -0.78 13.81
N SER A 314 -12.51 0.18 13.13
CA SER A 314 -12.79 0.46 11.70
C SER A 314 -11.92 -0.36 10.75
N GLY A 315 -10.73 -0.80 11.19
CA GLY A 315 -9.71 -1.41 10.33
C GLY A 315 -8.91 -0.40 9.52
N ASP A 316 -9.26 0.87 9.60
CA ASP A 316 -8.62 1.94 8.85
C ASP A 316 -7.26 2.34 9.46
N VAL A 317 -6.47 3.07 8.74
CA VAL A 317 -5.10 3.48 9.08
C VAL A 317 -4.88 4.95 8.75
N PRO A 318 -3.87 5.61 9.36
CA PRO A 318 -3.39 6.90 8.87
C PRO A 318 -3.05 6.85 7.37
N ASN A 319 -3.41 7.88 6.62
CA ASN A 319 -3.22 7.93 5.16
C ASN A 319 -1.78 8.30 4.76
N LEU A 320 -0.79 7.86 5.56
CA LEU A 320 0.61 8.28 5.48
C LEU A 320 1.33 7.74 4.26
N GLY A 321 2.09 8.62 3.64
CA GLY A 321 3.03 8.30 2.56
C GLY A 321 2.35 8.08 1.22
N ALA A 322 3.13 7.64 0.24
CA ALA A 322 2.63 7.40 -1.10
C ALA A 322 1.65 6.22 -1.15
N ASN A 323 0.59 6.39 -1.93
CA ASN A 323 -0.42 5.38 -2.18
C ASN A 323 -0.69 5.31 -3.69
N ASP A 324 -0.78 4.12 -4.25
CA ASP A 324 -1.06 3.87 -5.66
C ASP A 324 -2.35 3.06 -5.90
N GLY A 325 -3.19 2.95 -4.88
CA GLY A 325 -4.46 2.24 -4.94
C GLY A 325 -4.34 0.71 -4.86
N ALA A 326 -3.13 0.15 -4.78
CA ALA A 326 -2.96 -1.29 -4.80
C ALA A 326 -3.47 -1.95 -3.51
N ARG A 327 -4.33 -2.96 -3.67
CA ARG A 327 -4.66 -3.99 -2.70
C ARG A 327 -4.32 -5.34 -3.32
N LEU A 328 -3.29 -6.02 -2.79
CA LEU A 328 -2.70 -7.15 -3.50
C LEU A 328 -3.62 -8.38 -3.56
N PHE A 329 -4.36 -8.69 -2.50
CA PHE A 329 -5.28 -9.84 -2.47
C PHE A 329 -6.68 -9.42 -1.99
N PRO A 330 -7.56 -8.97 -2.91
CA PRO A 330 -8.94 -8.59 -2.58
C PRO A 330 -9.84 -9.82 -2.43
N LEU A 331 -9.53 -10.69 -1.45
CA LEU A 331 -10.25 -11.96 -1.20
C LEU A 331 -11.40 -11.83 -0.20
N THR A 332 -11.68 -10.61 0.29
CA THR A 332 -12.77 -10.32 1.24
C THR A 332 -13.65 -9.19 0.70
N GLU A 333 -14.89 -9.10 1.19
CA GLU A 333 -15.80 -7.99 0.83
C GLU A 333 -15.52 -6.70 1.61
N THR A 334 -14.54 -6.71 2.53
CA THR A 334 -14.18 -5.54 3.32
C THR A 334 -13.70 -4.37 2.44
N ASP A 335 -13.84 -3.17 2.95
CA ASP A 335 -13.38 -1.96 2.25
C ASP A 335 -11.87 -1.99 1.97
N TYR A 336 -11.44 -1.24 0.95
CA TYR A 336 -10.02 -1.04 0.62
C TYR A 336 -9.23 -0.48 1.82
N ARG A 337 -9.86 0.39 2.61
CA ARG A 337 -9.28 1.00 3.80
C ARG A 337 -9.27 0.09 5.03
N ASP A 338 -9.85 -1.10 4.95
CA ASP A 338 -9.78 -2.10 6.02
C ASP A 338 -8.51 -2.95 5.89
N TYR A 339 -7.56 -2.75 6.79
CA TYR A 339 -6.27 -3.43 6.82
C TYR A 339 -6.29 -4.72 7.66
N ARG A 340 -7.39 -5.01 8.36
CA ARG A 340 -7.49 -6.19 9.24
C ARG A 340 -7.34 -7.52 8.51
N PRO A 341 -7.84 -7.74 7.28
CA PRO A 341 -7.60 -8.99 6.55
C PRO A 341 -6.11 -9.28 6.34
N SER A 342 -5.33 -8.29 5.94
CA SER A 342 -3.87 -8.42 5.78
C SER A 342 -3.17 -8.74 7.10
N LEU A 343 -3.60 -8.09 8.20
CA LEU A 343 -3.09 -8.36 9.54
C LEU A 343 -3.38 -9.78 10.02
N ILE A 344 -4.64 -10.22 9.90
CA ILE A 344 -5.07 -11.56 10.30
C ILE A 344 -4.25 -12.62 9.55
N TRP A 345 -4.06 -12.43 8.25
CA TRP A 345 -3.24 -13.33 7.44
C TRP A 345 -1.78 -13.33 7.88
N ALA A 346 -1.16 -12.16 8.04
CA ALA A 346 0.23 -12.06 8.47
C ALA A 346 0.47 -12.66 9.88
N TYR A 347 -0.43 -12.41 10.82
CA TYR A 347 -0.36 -13.05 12.15
C TYR A 347 -0.44 -14.56 12.05
N LYS A 348 -1.36 -15.11 11.21
CA LYS A 348 -1.48 -16.55 10.99
C LYS A 348 -0.16 -17.16 10.51
N VAL A 349 0.48 -16.56 9.53
CA VAL A 349 1.66 -17.18 8.88
C VAL A 349 2.99 -16.87 9.57
N PHE A 350 3.07 -15.77 10.36
CA PHE A 350 4.33 -15.36 11.01
C PHE A 350 4.32 -15.48 12.53
N SER A 351 3.18 -15.72 13.17
CA SER A 351 3.03 -15.82 14.62
C SER A 351 1.90 -16.80 14.95
N ASP A 352 2.05 -17.58 16.01
CA ASP A 352 0.98 -18.49 16.48
C ASP A 352 -0.10 -17.75 17.30
N SER A 353 -0.26 -16.46 17.10
CA SER A 353 -1.20 -15.63 17.84
C SER A 353 -1.86 -14.62 16.92
N SER A 354 -3.07 -14.16 17.29
CA SER A 354 -3.81 -13.19 16.48
C SER A 354 -4.48 -12.15 17.38
N PRO A 355 -4.54 -10.88 16.95
CA PRO A 355 -5.27 -9.83 17.63
C PRO A 355 -6.79 -9.86 17.34
N LEU A 356 -7.33 -10.95 16.77
CA LEU A 356 -8.74 -11.06 16.35
C LEU A 356 -9.73 -10.63 17.42
N ASN A 357 -9.47 -10.98 18.69
CA ASN A 357 -10.34 -10.61 19.81
C ASN A 357 -10.42 -9.10 20.07
N ASN A 358 -9.48 -8.33 19.49
CA ASN A 358 -9.45 -6.88 19.61
C ASN A 358 -10.13 -6.19 18.41
N PHE A 359 -10.53 -6.93 17.36
CA PHE A 359 -11.12 -6.38 16.15
C PHE A 359 -12.65 -6.49 16.19
N ALA A 360 -13.34 -5.40 15.88
CA ALA A 360 -14.77 -5.44 15.61
C ALA A 360 -15.03 -6.16 14.26
N ASN A 361 -16.15 -6.88 14.14
CA ASN A 361 -16.56 -7.57 12.90
C ASN A 361 -15.48 -8.48 12.30
N ALA A 362 -14.73 -9.18 13.15
CA ALA A 362 -13.57 -9.98 12.74
C ALA A 362 -13.91 -11.09 11.72
N ASN A 363 -15.14 -11.61 11.72
CA ASN A 363 -15.54 -12.72 10.85
C ASN A 363 -15.39 -12.44 9.36
N GLU A 364 -15.74 -11.23 8.89
CA GLU A 364 -15.58 -10.83 7.49
C GLU A 364 -14.10 -10.78 7.08
N CYS A 365 -13.24 -10.38 8.02
CA CYS A 365 -11.81 -10.27 7.79
C CYS A 365 -11.13 -11.65 7.72
N THR A 366 -11.67 -12.67 8.39
CA THR A 366 -11.09 -14.03 8.43
C THR A 366 -11.31 -14.82 7.15
N ALA A 367 -12.23 -14.40 6.29
CA ALA A 367 -12.52 -15.06 5.01
C ALA A 367 -11.26 -15.21 4.14
N ILE A 368 -10.26 -14.33 4.27
CA ILE A 368 -8.99 -14.46 3.56
C ILE A 368 -8.27 -15.76 3.89
N LEU A 369 -8.29 -16.20 5.16
CA LEU A 369 -7.65 -17.45 5.57
C LEU A 369 -8.32 -18.66 4.91
N THR A 370 -9.63 -18.65 4.86
CA THR A 370 -10.41 -19.73 4.25
C THR A 370 -10.13 -19.86 2.75
N TRP A 371 -10.15 -18.73 2.01
CA TRP A 371 -9.80 -18.73 0.58
C TRP A 371 -8.39 -19.23 0.30
N LEU A 372 -7.48 -19.05 1.25
CA LEU A 372 -6.10 -19.52 1.17
C LEU A 372 -5.92 -20.94 1.74
N GLY A 373 -6.98 -21.59 2.23
CA GLY A 373 -6.91 -22.90 2.84
C GLY A 373 -6.09 -22.93 4.13
N LEU A 374 -6.16 -21.86 4.92
CA LEU A 374 -5.46 -21.71 6.19
C LEU A 374 -6.42 -21.82 7.36
N GLU A 375 -6.03 -22.56 8.39
CA GLU A 375 -6.80 -22.64 9.64
C GLU A 375 -6.72 -21.32 10.42
N GLN A 376 -7.77 -21.01 11.19
CA GLN A 376 -7.77 -19.84 12.07
C GLN A 376 -6.81 -20.05 13.26
N VAL A 377 -6.27 -18.94 13.78
CA VAL A 377 -5.44 -18.93 14.98
C VAL A 377 -6.31 -18.63 16.19
N HIS A 378 -6.21 -19.46 17.24
CA HIS A 378 -6.98 -19.30 18.47
C HIS A 378 -6.23 -18.56 19.58
N ASN A 379 -4.91 -18.44 19.48
CA ASN A 379 -4.10 -17.74 20.47
C ASN A 379 -4.25 -16.22 20.33
N SER A 380 -4.55 -15.54 21.44
CA SER A 380 -4.70 -14.08 21.44
C SER A 380 -3.35 -13.37 21.47
N ALA A 381 -3.23 -12.29 20.69
CA ALA A 381 -2.11 -11.33 20.74
C ALA A 381 -2.60 -9.97 21.22
N ALA A 382 -1.80 -9.29 22.01
CA ALA A 382 -2.03 -7.88 22.35
C ALA A 382 -1.65 -6.98 21.18
N LEU A 383 -2.44 -5.92 20.96
CA LEU A 383 -2.05 -4.85 20.03
C LEU A 383 -0.89 -4.04 20.60
N PRO A 384 0.04 -3.54 19.76
CA PRO A 384 1.08 -2.63 20.19
C PRO A 384 0.49 -1.36 20.84
N THR A 385 1.12 -0.93 21.92
CA THR A 385 0.77 0.31 22.64
C THR A 385 1.77 1.42 22.27
N ASN A 386 2.09 2.32 23.19
CA ASN A 386 3.06 3.39 22.97
C ASN A 386 4.39 2.84 22.48
N THR A 387 4.81 3.24 21.29
CA THR A 387 5.98 2.65 20.63
C THR A 387 6.76 3.70 19.86
N HIS A 388 8.08 3.62 19.98
CA HIS A 388 9.02 4.44 19.22
C HIS A 388 9.71 3.59 18.15
N TYR A 389 9.27 3.74 16.90
CA TYR A 389 9.82 3.05 15.73
C TYR A 389 11.03 3.83 15.19
N LYS A 390 12.21 3.55 15.79
CA LYS A 390 13.43 4.36 15.57
C LYS A 390 14.03 4.21 14.18
N ASP A 391 13.84 3.07 13.52
CA ASP A 391 14.39 2.83 12.17
C ASP A 391 13.64 3.59 11.10
N GLY A 392 12.30 3.66 11.20
CA GLY A 392 11.44 4.35 10.25
C GLY A 392 11.10 5.79 10.60
N GLY A 393 11.36 6.19 11.87
CA GLY A 393 11.01 7.54 12.33
C GLY A 393 9.52 7.74 12.58
N PHE A 394 8.88 6.77 13.24
CA PHE A 394 7.48 6.87 13.66
C PHE A 394 7.33 6.74 15.16
N VAL A 395 6.37 7.46 15.70
CA VAL A 395 6.00 7.37 17.11
C VAL A 395 4.50 7.13 17.21
N LEU A 396 4.13 6.17 18.05
CA LEU A 396 2.75 5.89 18.43
C LEU A 396 2.55 6.24 19.91
N LEU A 397 1.64 7.14 20.18
CA LEU A 397 1.15 7.43 21.54
C LEU A 397 -0.34 7.05 21.61
N ASN A 398 -0.68 6.17 22.55
CA ASN A 398 -2.04 5.69 22.74
C ASN A 398 -2.53 5.97 24.16
N SER A 399 -3.82 6.28 24.27
CA SER A 399 -4.59 6.17 25.51
C SER A 399 -5.80 5.27 25.28
N ALA A 400 -6.70 5.13 26.24
CA ALA A 400 -7.89 4.28 26.10
C ALA A 400 -8.77 4.64 24.88
N THR A 401 -8.82 5.91 24.49
CA THR A 401 -9.70 6.42 23.42
C THR A 401 -8.95 7.15 22.31
N VAL A 402 -7.63 7.30 22.44
CA VAL A 402 -6.81 8.12 21.54
C VAL A 402 -5.68 7.30 20.94
N ARG A 403 -5.47 7.47 19.66
CA ARG A 403 -4.28 7.05 18.93
C ARG A 403 -3.69 8.26 18.23
N LEU A 404 -2.44 8.53 18.48
CA LEU A 404 -1.68 9.60 17.84
C LEU A 404 -0.44 9.00 17.18
N VAL A 405 -0.29 9.26 15.89
CA VAL A 405 0.90 8.90 15.12
C VAL A 405 1.66 10.17 14.76
N VAL A 406 2.96 10.17 14.99
CA VAL A 406 3.87 11.25 14.58
C VAL A 406 4.97 10.65 13.72
N ASN A 407 5.27 11.28 12.58
CA ASN A 407 6.44 10.91 11.79
C ASN A 407 7.55 11.97 11.93
N TYR A 408 8.81 11.52 11.87
CA TYR A 408 9.96 12.41 11.92
C TYR A 408 11.08 11.87 11.01
N PRO A 409 11.99 12.71 10.47
CA PRO A 409 12.91 12.28 9.42
C PRO A 409 14.00 11.32 9.92
N ARG A 410 13.89 10.05 9.55
CA ARG A 410 14.91 8.98 9.76
C ARG A 410 15.19 8.26 8.45
N PHE A 411 15.36 9.02 7.39
CA PHE A 411 15.44 8.47 6.05
C PHE A 411 16.75 7.71 5.79
N LYS A 412 16.63 6.41 5.56
CA LYS A 412 17.66 5.53 4.97
C LYS A 412 17.42 5.33 3.48
N PHE A 413 16.17 5.53 3.06
CA PHE A 413 15.67 5.43 1.69
C PHE A 413 14.97 6.73 1.30
N ARG A 414 14.64 6.87 0.01
CA ARG A 414 14.03 8.11 -0.48
C ARG A 414 12.61 8.29 0.07
N PRO A 415 12.31 9.43 0.69
CA PRO A 415 10.95 9.80 1.04
C PRO A 415 10.17 10.20 -0.22
N SER A 416 8.84 10.13 -0.15
CA SER A 416 7.92 10.46 -1.23
C SER A 416 7.13 11.74 -1.01
N GLN A 417 7.07 12.23 0.25
CA GLN A 417 6.25 13.38 0.65
C GLN A 417 7.03 14.32 1.57
N ASN A 418 6.56 15.58 1.67
CA ASN A 418 7.08 16.61 2.57
C ASN A 418 6.24 16.66 3.85
N ASP A 419 6.25 15.57 4.59
CA ASP A 419 5.39 15.27 5.73
C ASP A 419 6.14 15.22 7.08
N LEU A 420 7.26 15.93 7.17
CA LEU A 420 8.12 15.88 8.35
C LEU A 420 7.44 16.53 9.56
N LEU A 421 7.46 15.82 10.70
CA LEU A 421 6.75 16.15 11.94
C LEU A 421 5.23 16.26 11.75
N HIS A 422 4.67 15.59 10.73
CA HIS A 422 3.24 15.41 10.59
C HIS A 422 2.68 14.65 11.79
N ILE A 423 1.45 14.97 12.16
CA ILE A 423 0.66 14.26 13.17
C ILE A 423 -0.64 13.76 12.55
N ASP A 424 -1.03 12.56 12.94
CA ASP A 424 -2.31 11.95 12.59
C ASP A 424 -3.02 11.53 13.88
N LEU A 425 -4.23 12.06 14.13
CA LEU A 425 -4.95 11.89 15.39
C LEU A 425 -6.26 11.16 15.19
N TRP A 426 -6.45 10.11 15.97
CA TRP A 426 -7.68 9.33 16.08
C TRP A 426 -8.25 9.42 17.50
N VAL A 427 -9.53 9.72 17.61
CA VAL A 427 -10.27 9.71 18.87
C VAL A 427 -11.52 8.84 18.70
N LYS A 428 -11.70 7.84 19.56
CA LYS A 428 -12.83 6.91 19.51
C LYS A 428 -13.06 6.31 18.11
N SER A 429 -11.97 5.99 17.39
CA SER A 429 -11.95 5.47 16.01
C SER A 429 -12.35 6.46 14.91
N GLU A 430 -12.48 7.74 15.21
CA GLU A 430 -12.62 8.81 14.24
C GLU A 430 -11.27 9.47 13.97
N ASN A 431 -10.85 9.57 12.69
CA ASN A 431 -9.63 10.24 12.30
C ASN A 431 -9.86 11.74 12.22
N LEU A 432 -9.46 12.47 13.24
CA LEU A 432 -9.76 13.89 13.42
C LEU A 432 -8.72 14.83 12.80
N LEU A 433 -7.42 14.51 12.92
CA LEU A 433 -6.37 15.22 12.21
C LEU A 433 -5.78 14.26 11.16
N ARG A 434 -5.92 14.62 9.88
CA ARG A 434 -5.72 13.71 8.75
C ARG A 434 -4.55 14.10 7.85
N ASP A 435 -3.93 13.09 7.24
CA ASP A 435 -3.04 13.27 6.09
C ASP A 435 -3.85 13.44 4.78
N ALA A 436 -3.30 14.16 3.82
CA ALA A 436 -3.92 14.31 2.51
C ALA A 436 -3.88 13.04 1.65
N GLY A 437 -2.91 12.17 1.88
CA GLY A 437 -2.69 10.97 1.07
C GLY A 437 -2.08 11.24 -0.30
N SER A 438 -2.45 10.42 -1.29
CA SER A 438 -1.94 10.49 -2.68
C SER A 438 -3.08 10.34 -3.67
N TYR A 439 -3.25 11.32 -4.55
CA TYR A 439 -4.31 11.32 -5.54
C TYR A 439 -3.94 10.52 -6.80
N SER A 440 -2.84 10.88 -7.44
CA SER A 440 -2.34 10.23 -8.65
C SER A 440 -0.86 10.55 -8.85
N TYR A 441 -0.11 9.63 -9.46
CA TYR A 441 1.30 9.85 -9.77
C TYR A 441 1.51 10.57 -11.10
N ASN A 442 0.49 10.68 -11.92
CA ASN A 442 0.54 11.40 -13.19
C ASN A 442 -0.80 12.05 -13.50
N CYS A 443 -0.97 13.28 -13.06
CA CYS A 443 -2.15 14.09 -13.30
C CYS A 443 -1.74 15.54 -13.57
N GLU A 444 -2.73 16.36 -13.90
CA GLU A 444 -2.55 17.80 -14.11
C GLU A 444 -2.23 18.55 -12.81
N GLU A 445 -1.58 19.71 -12.95
CA GLU A 445 -1.45 20.66 -11.84
C GLU A 445 -2.82 21.30 -11.50
N PRO A 446 -3.09 21.66 -10.23
CA PRO A 446 -2.13 21.66 -9.12
C PRO A 446 -2.00 20.30 -8.41
N TRP A 447 -2.75 19.26 -8.78
CA TRP A 447 -2.86 18.01 -8.04
C TRP A 447 -1.56 17.22 -7.99
N GLN A 448 -0.76 17.28 -9.07
CA GLN A 448 0.53 16.63 -9.13
C GLN A 448 1.52 17.14 -8.05
N SER A 449 1.41 18.41 -7.68
CA SER A 449 2.28 19.06 -6.69
C SER A 449 1.65 19.15 -5.30
N TYR A 450 0.32 19.24 -5.20
CA TYR A 450 -0.38 19.49 -3.94
C TYR A 450 -0.20 18.33 -2.92
N PHE A 451 -0.56 17.11 -3.29
CA PHE A 451 -0.61 15.99 -2.34
C PHE A 451 0.76 15.63 -1.70
N PRO A 452 1.90 15.70 -2.40
CA PRO A 452 3.20 15.47 -1.78
C PRO A 452 3.81 16.73 -1.13
N SER A 453 3.11 17.89 -1.13
CA SER A 453 3.63 19.16 -0.61
C SER A 453 3.53 19.25 0.91
N THR A 454 4.33 20.14 1.51
CA THR A 454 4.26 20.46 2.95
C THR A 454 2.86 20.96 3.35
N ALA A 455 2.18 21.70 2.47
CA ALA A 455 0.84 22.23 2.71
C ALA A 455 -0.25 21.15 2.84
N ALA A 456 0.03 19.93 2.40
CA ALA A 456 -0.89 18.79 2.46
C ALA A 456 -0.77 17.98 3.77
N HIS A 457 -0.01 18.46 4.76
CA HIS A 457 0.27 17.73 6.01
C HIS A 457 0.06 18.60 7.26
N ASN A 458 -0.13 17.96 8.42
CA ASN A 458 -0.28 18.61 9.72
C ASN A 458 1.10 18.99 10.28
N THR A 459 1.74 19.99 9.70
CA THR A 459 3.11 20.42 10.02
C THR A 459 3.31 21.91 9.75
N ILE A 460 4.54 22.40 9.91
CA ILE A 460 4.92 23.79 9.64
C ILE A 460 5.50 23.93 8.23
N GLN A 461 5.06 24.95 7.50
CA GLN A 461 5.66 25.37 6.24
C GLN A 461 6.29 26.75 6.40
N PHE A 462 7.55 26.91 6.01
CA PHE A 462 8.28 28.19 6.05
C PHE A 462 8.28 28.88 4.68
N ASP A 463 7.97 30.18 4.64
CA ASP A 463 8.13 31.06 3.47
C ASP A 463 7.54 30.48 2.18
N ASN A 464 6.42 29.77 2.25
CA ASN A 464 5.76 29.09 1.13
C ASN A 464 6.65 28.10 0.37
N ARG A 465 7.66 27.51 1.02
CA ARG A 465 8.55 26.51 0.40
C ARG A 465 8.32 25.11 0.99
N GLU A 466 8.78 24.12 0.24
CA GLU A 466 8.74 22.72 0.68
C GLU A 466 9.85 22.45 1.71
N GLN A 467 9.59 21.53 2.65
CA GLN A 467 10.58 21.06 3.64
C GLN A 467 11.80 20.41 2.97
N MET A 468 11.59 19.74 1.84
CA MET A 468 12.60 19.12 1.01
C MET A 468 12.38 19.52 -0.46
N PRO A 469 13.38 20.05 -1.17
CA PRO A 469 13.20 20.46 -2.56
C PRO A 469 12.96 19.24 -3.47
N ARG A 470 11.99 19.36 -4.38
CA ARG A 470 11.67 18.34 -5.37
C ARG A 470 12.69 18.36 -6.50
N ILE A 471 13.48 17.29 -6.64
CA ILE A 471 14.48 17.12 -7.71
C ILE A 471 13.83 16.48 -8.94
N SER A 472 12.94 15.53 -8.74
CA SER A 472 12.16 14.89 -9.79
C SER A 472 10.82 14.39 -9.22
N ARG A 473 9.95 13.82 -10.06
CA ARG A 473 8.63 13.34 -9.67
C ARG A 473 8.64 12.46 -8.41
N PHE A 474 9.65 11.60 -8.25
CA PHE A 474 9.78 10.66 -7.13
C PHE A 474 11.06 10.85 -6.32
N LEU A 475 11.68 12.02 -6.39
CA LEU A 475 12.92 12.28 -5.67
C LEU A 475 12.89 13.64 -4.99
N LEU A 476 12.89 13.61 -3.68
CA LEU A 476 13.11 14.78 -2.82
C LEU A 476 14.58 14.81 -2.39
N GLY A 477 15.17 16.00 -2.36
CA GLY A 477 16.57 16.21 -1.97
C GLY A 477 16.72 16.88 -0.62
N ALA A 478 17.96 17.13 -0.21
CA ALA A 478 18.30 17.87 1.00
C ALA A 478 17.54 17.37 2.26
N TRP A 479 17.57 16.06 2.49
CA TRP A 479 16.86 15.43 3.61
C TRP A 479 17.33 16.02 4.95
N PRO A 480 16.41 16.59 5.75
CA PRO A 480 16.74 17.15 7.06
C PRO A 480 17.24 16.07 8.02
N LYS A 481 18.11 16.52 8.92
CA LYS A 481 18.59 15.70 10.02
C LYS A 481 17.79 15.99 11.28
N VAL A 482 17.46 14.92 11.97
CA VAL A 482 16.80 14.97 13.27
C VAL A 482 17.74 15.50 14.34
N ARG A 483 17.19 16.32 15.25
CA ARG A 483 17.84 16.80 16.46
C ARG A 483 16.91 16.59 17.65
N ASP A 484 17.48 16.43 18.84
CA ASP A 484 16.79 16.49 20.14
C ASP A 484 15.54 15.59 20.22
N VAL A 485 15.67 14.30 19.85
CA VAL A 485 14.57 13.35 19.94
C VAL A 485 14.34 12.92 21.38
N LEU A 486 13.17 13.24 21.90
CA LEU A 486 12.66 12.79 23.19
C LEU A 486 11.46 11.85 22.95
N PHE A 487 11.43 10.72 23.61
CA PHE A 487 10.26 9.85 23.73
C PHE A 487 10.11 9.40 25.18
N ASP A 488 9.03 9.80 25.81
CA ASP A 488 8.66 9.43 27.17
C ASP A 488 7.19 9.02 27.19
N ALA A 489 6.94 7.74 27.20
CA ALA A 489 5.60 7.17 27.18
C ALA A 489 5.58 5.85 27.98
N SER A 490 6.07 5.90 29.23
CA SER A 490 5.98 4.75 30.13
C SER A 490 4.52 4.35 30.35
N TYR A 491 4.27 3.06 30.56
CA TYR A 491 2.91 2.50 30.70
C TYR A 491 2.14 3.18 31.85
N ASP A 492 2.83 3.53 32.94
CA ASP A 492 2.25 4.13 34.15
C ASP A 492 2.15 5.67 34.10
N SER A 493 2.64 6.29 33.02
CA SER A 493 2.61 7.74 32.89
C SER A 493 1.23 8.22 32.41
N GLU A 494 0.58 9.11 33.17
CA GLU A 494 -0.63 9.82 32.75
C GLU A 494 -0.38 10.72 31.54
N THR A 495 0.83 11.26 31.41
CA THR A 495 1.24 12.13 30.31
C THR A 495 2.27 11.41 29.45
N LYS A 496 1.99 11.29 28.17
CA LYS A 496 2.90 10.73 27.16
C LYS A 496 3.49 11.84 26.32
N ARG A 497 4.80 11.81 26.08
CA ARG A 497 5.53 12.89 25.42
C ARG A 497 6.38 12.40 24.27
N PHE A 498 6.40 13.22 23.23
CA PHE A 498 7.38 13.13 22.16
C PHE A 498 7.87 14.52 21.80
N ALA A 499 9.16 14.68 21.52
CA ALA A 499 9.68 15.91 20.94
C ALA A 499 10.77 15.61 19.91
N CYS A 500 10.86 16.47 18.90
CA CYS A 500 11.88 16.35 17.85
C CYS A 500 12.07 17.68 17.14
N GLY A 501 13.32 18.01 16.86
CA GLY A 501 13.71 19.17 16.07
C GLY A 501 14.26 18.78 14.70
N LEU A 502 14.06 19.65 13.72
CA LEU A 502 14.69 19.57 12.39
C LEU A 502 15.09 20.96 11.90
N GLU A 503 16.07 20.98 10.99
CA GLU A 503 16.49 22.18 10.28
C GLU A 503 16.37 21.92 8.78
N ASP A 504 15.67 22.80 8.06
CA ASP A 504 15.51 22.67 6.62
C ASP A 504 16.80 23.09 5.86
N TYR A 505 16.79 22.91 4.56
CA TYR A 505 17.95 23.21 3.68
C TYR A 505 18.29 24.70 3.55
N ARG A 506 17.50 25.61 4.15
CA ARG A 506 17.74 27.04 4.20
C ARG A 506 18.02 27.55 5.61
N GLY A 507 18.11 26.65 6.60
CA GLY A 507 18.43 26.99 7.98
C GLY A 507 17.24 27.36 8.84
N ALA A 508 16.01 27.24 8.35
CA ALA A 508 14.82 27.37 9.21
C ALA A 508 14.68 26.13 10.09
N VAL A 509 14.41 26.37 11.37
CA VAL A 509 14.31 25.35 12.41
C VAL A 509 12.87 25.20 12.87
N HIS A 510 12.39 23.99 12.87
CA HIS A 510 11.14 23.57 13.48
C HIS A 510 11.42 22.54 14.57
N HIS A 511 10.98 22.82 15.79
CA HIS A 511 10.97 21.88 16.90
C HIS A 511 9.54 21.67 17.35
N ARG A 512 9.05 20.43 17.28
CA ARG A 512 7.70 20.03 17.71
C ARG A 512 7.80 19.21 18.99
N ALA A 513 7.09 19.65 20.03
CA ALA A 513 6.81 18.87 21.24
C ALA A 513 5.33 18.50 21.26
N VAL A 514 5.04 17.28 21.66
CA VAL A 514 3.69 16.70 21.72
C VAL A 514 3.49 16.09 23.10
N GLU A 515 2.41 16.46 23.77
CA GLU A 515 1.99 15.90 25.05
C GLU A 515 0.55 15.41 24.95
N LEU A 516 0.33 14.14 25.27
CA LEU A 516 -0.98 13.51 25.34
C LEU A 516 -1.31 13.20 26.80
N HIS A 517 -2.36 13.84 27.32
CA HIS A 517 -2.82 13.63 28.69
C HIS A 517 -4.36 13.49 28.72
N GLY A 518 -4.84 12.30 29.06
CA GLY A 518 -6.29 12.02 29.11
C GLY A 518 -7.01 12.35 27.81
N ALA A 519 -7.97 13.28 27.86
CA ALA A 519 -8.73 13.80 26.72
C ALA A 519 -8.15 15.11 26.15
N LYS A 520 -6.88 15.36 26.31
CA LYS A 520 -6.18 16.59 25.89
C LYS A 520 -4.90 16.27 25.15
N LEU A 521 -4.73 16.90 23.98
CA LEU A 521 -3.48 16.89 23.23
C LEU A 521 -2.92 18.32 23.20
N ILE A 522 -1.64 18.47 23.56
CA ILE A 522 -0.92 19.73 23.44
C ILE A 522 0.20 19.55 22.43
N ILE A 523 0.25 20.44 21.44
CA ILE A 523 1.34 20.51 20.45
C ILE A 523 1.98 21.88 20.58
N THR A 524 3.28 21.90 20.84
CA THR A 524 4.08 23.12 20.88
C THR A 524 5.10 23.11 19.77
N ASP A 525 4.95 24.00 18.81
CA ASP A 525 5.85 24.21 17.68
C ASP A 525 6.73 25.43 17.93
N THR A 526 8.04 25.25 18.11
CA THR A 526 9.01 26.33 18.19
C THR A 526 9.67 26.52 16.83
N VAL A 527 9.59 27.74 16.30
CA VAL A 527 10.04 28.06 14.93
C VAL A 527 10.99 29.24 14.94
N ARG A 528 12.06 29.16 14.09
CA ARG A 528 13.05 30.23 13.90
C ARG A 528 13.78 30.10 12.57
N GLY A 529 14.45 31.17 12.13
CA GLY A 529 15.32 31.13 10.95
C GLY A 529 14.59 31.21 9.62
N PHE A 530 13.28 31.48 9.62
CA PHE A 530 12.52 31.81 8.42
C PHE A 530 12.59 33.33 8.13
N THR A 531 12.19 33.74 6.92
CA THR A 531 12.34 35.15 6.48
C THR A 531 11.04 35.92 6.57
N ASN A 532 9.93 35.34 6.10
CA ASN A 532 8.64 36.04 5.99
C ASN A 532 7.58 35.47 6.94
N GLN A 533 7.36 34.16 6.90
CA GLN A 533 6.28 33.53 7.67
C GLN A 533 6.54 32.06 7.96
N ALA A 534 5.94 31.58 9.05
CA ALA A 534 5.76 30.16 9.36
C ALA A 534 4.25 29.86 9.45
N VAL A 535 3.76 28.90 8.67
CA VAL A 535 2.35 28.52 8.63
C VAL A 535 2.18 27.12 9.20
N ALA A 536 1.50 27.03 10.35
CA ALA A 536 1.07 25.75 10.91
C ALA A 536 -0.26 25.33 10.29
N ARG A 537 -0.37 24.04 9.91
CA ARG A 537 -1.61 23.49 9.37
C ARG A 537 -2.15 22.35 10.21
N TYR A 538 -3.47 22.32 10.36
CA TYR A 538 -4.23 21.27 11.03
C TYR A 538 -5.41 20.90 10.12
N ARG A 539 -5.36 19.71 9.55
CA ARG A 539 -6.29 19.19 8.54
C ARG A 539 -7.37 18.41 9.26
N LEU A 540 -8.56 19.00 9.34
CA LEU A 540 -9.65 18.50 10.15
C LEU A 540 -10.54 17.52 9.37
N THR A 541 -11.25 16.68 10.09
CA THR A 541 -12.28 15.80 9.51
C THR A 541 -13.38 16.62 8.82
N ALA A 542 -13.81 16.16 7.62
CA ALA A 542 -14.86 16.80 6.84
C ALA A 542 -16.27 16.46 7.33
N GLU A 543 -16.42 15.43 8.16
CA GLU A 543 -17.70 14.97 8.70
C GLU A 543 -18.29 15.89 9.76
N ARG A 544 -17.56 16.97 10.11
CA ARG A 544 -17.92 17.95 11.14
C ARG A 544 -17.94 19.37 10.60
N LYS A 545 -18.76 20.23 11.19
CA LYS A 545 -18.85 21.64 10.83
C LYS A 545 -18.02 22.48 11.79
N TRP A 546 -16.86 22.94 11.35
CA TRP A 546 -15.92 23.73 12.12
C TRP A 546 -16.19 25.22 12.00
N LEU A 547 -16.03 25.96 13.10
CA LEU A 547 -16.17 27.41 13.18
C LEU A 547 -14.96 28.02 13.87
N VAL A 548 -14.51 29.17 13.35
CA VAL A 548 -13.43 29.99 13.95
C VAL A 548 -14.05 31.07 14.82
N ASN A 549 -13.58 31.17 16.07
CA ASN A 549 -13.94 32.24 17.00
C ASN A 549 -12.70 32.71 17.76
N GLY A 550 -12.12 33.83 17.34
CA GLY A 550 -10.86 34.34 17.90
C GLY A 550 -9.72 33.33 17.73
N CYS A 551 -9.12 32.92 18.84
CA CYS A 551 -8.06 31.92 18.89
C CYS A 551 -8.56 30.47 18.98
N GLN A 552 -9.84 30.22 18.74
CA GLN A 552 -10.43 28.88 18.83
C GLN A 552 -11.05 28.46 17.52
N VAL A 553 -10.94 27.15 17.24
CA VAL A 553 -11.65 26.48 16.15
C VAL A 553 -12.40 25.29 16.74
N SER A 554 -13.72 25.27 16.61
CA SER A 554 -14.56 24.26 17.28
C SER A 554 -15.75 23.82 16.43
N ASP A 555 -16.21 22.59 16.66
CA ASP A 555 -17.48 22.04 16.15
C ASP A 555 -18.52 21.88 17.29
N GLY A 556 -18.19 22.32 18.50
CA GLY A 556 -19.01 22.18 19.70
C GLY A 556 -18.69 20.93 20.54
N GLN A 557 -18.06 19.91 19.97
CA GLN A 557 -17.58 18.71 20.69
C GLN A 557 -16.06 18.66 20.77
N HIS A 558 -15.40 19.20 19.77
CA HIS A 558 -13.95 19.28 19.62
C HIS A 558 -13.53 20.74 19.57
N THR A 559 -12.46 21.10 20.25
CA THR A 559 -11.95 22.46 20.27
C THR A 559 -10.44 22.46 20.14
N LEU A 560 -9.93 23.23 19.19
CA LEU A 560 -8.53 23.61 19.05
C LEU A 560 -8.39 25.04 19.56
N THR A 561 -7.53 25.25 20.53
CA THR A 561 -7.21 26.60 21.08
C THR A 561 -5.76 26.90 20.76
N PHE A 562 -5.50 28.09 20.22
CA PHE A 562 -4.16 28.54 19.81
C PHE A 562 -3.66 29.66 20.72
N ASP A 563 -2.40 29.53 21.17
CA ASP A 563 -1.65 30.54 21.89
C ASP A 563 -0.21 30.60 21.35
N ALA A 564 0.44 31.75 21.43
CA ALA A 564 1.81 31.87 20.92
C ALA A 564 2.63 32.84 21.80
N SER A 565 3.94 32.58 21.87
CA SER A 565 4.90 33.50 22.52
C SER A 565 5.22 34.73 21.66
N THR A 566 4.69 34.78 20.44
CA THR A 566 4.84 35.87 19.46
C THR A 566 3.47 36.19 18.83
N THR A 567 3.41 37.17 17.92
CA THR A 567 2.15 37.58 17.31
C THR A 567 1.64 36.50 16.35
N ILE A 568 0.39 36.05 16.55
CA ILE A 568 -0.38 35.29 15.55
C ILE A 568 -0.97 36.31 14.57
N GLU A 569 -0.49 36.32 13.33
CA GLU A 569 -0.98 37.21 12.29
C GLU A 569 -2.42 36.85 11.89
N SER A 570 -2.69 35.55 11.71
CA SER A 570 -4.02 35.08 11.33
C SER A 570 -4.28 33.64 11.76
N ILE A 571 -5.56 33.35 12.04
CA ILE A 571 -6.12 31.99 12.16
C ILE A 571 -7.25 31.91 11.16
N ARG A 572 -7.13 31.01 10.17
CA ARG A 572 -8.10 30.89 9.08
C ARG A 572 -8.54 29.44 8.90
N LEU A 573 -9.78 29.25 8.57
CA LEU A 573 -10.30 27.97 8.08
C LEU A 573 -10.39 28.04 6.56
N VAL A 574 -9.64 27.20 5.87
CA VAL A 574 -9.53 27.18 4.42
C VAL A 574 -9.90 25.80 3.87
N ASP A 575 -10.22 25.73 2.58
CA ASP A 575 -10.41 24.46 1.89
C ASP A 575 -9.06 23.79 1.61
N GLY A 576 -8.89 22.56 2.08
CA GLY A 576 -7.85 21.64 1.63
C GLY A 576 -8.45 20.47 0.87
N TRP A 577 -7.62 19.50 0.52
CA TRP A 577 -8.03 18.30 -0.19
C TRP A 577 -7.43 17.06 0.45
N GLU A 578 -8.18 15.96 0.46
CA GLU A 578 -7.69 14.63 0.80
C GLU A 578 -8.00 13.62 -0.30
N SER A 579 -7.19 12.58 -0.41
CA SER A 579 -7.37 11.43 -1.28
C SER A 579 -7.25 10.17 -0.43
N ARG A 580 -8.39 9.64 -0.02
CA ARG A 580 -8.46 8.39 0.77
C ARG A 580 -8.37 7.15 -0.12
N TYR A 581 -8.78 7.28 -1.37
CA TYR A 581 -8.67 6.27 -2.42
C TYR A 581 -7.95 6.88 -3.61
N TYR A 582 -7.08 6.10 -4.22
CA TYR A 582 -6.35 6.55 -5.40
C TYR A 582 -7.31 6.98 -6.50
N PHE A 583 -7.00 8.05 -7.20
CA PHE A 583 -7.83 8.64 -8.24
C PHE A 583 -9.17 9.25 -7.77
N GLN A 584 -9.35 9.40 -6.45
CA GLN A 584 -10.49 10.09 -5.84
C GLN A 584 -9.98 11.17 -4.89
N LYS A 585 -10.61 12.35 -4.89
CA LYS A 585 -10.27 13.43 -3.96
C LYS A 585 -11.51 14.14 -3.47
N SER A 586 -11.47 14.63 -2.25
CA SER A 586 -12.54 15.39 -1.59
C SER A 586 -11.98 16.58 -0.84
N LYS A 587 -12.82 17.61 -0.67
CA LYS A 587 -12.47 18.77 0.15
C LYS A 587 -12.54 18.44 1.63
N ILE A 588 -11.61 19.01 2.40
CA ILE A 588 -11.62 18.98 3.86
C ILE A 588 -11.30 20.38 4.42
N PRO A 589 -11.78 20.71 5.62
CA PRO A 589 -11.41 21.95 6.29
C PRO A 589 -9.97 21.87 6.83
N VAL A 590 -9.21 22.93 6.64
CA VAL A 590 -7.84 23.08 7.13
C VAL A 590 -7.72 24.36 7.92
N VAL A 591 -7.23 24.27 9.17
CA VAL A 591 -6.86 25.44 9.95
C VAL A 591 -5.44 25.85 9.56
N GLU A 592 -5.26 27.10 9.15
CA GLU A 592 -3.96 27.74 8.97
C GLU A 592 -3.73 28.77 10.06
N VAL A 593 -2.60 28.64 10.78
CA VAL A 593 -2.14 29.62 11.79
C VAL A 593 -0.82 30.20 11.30
N THR A 594 -0.77 31.51 11.08
CA THR A 594 0.39 32.21 10.53
C THR A 594 1.13 32.98 11.62
N LEU A 595 2.45 32.77 11.68
CA LEU A 595 3.39 33.53 12.50
C LEU A 595 4.35 34.29 11.58
N THR A 596 4.63 35.57 11.90
CA THR A 596 5.59 36.43 11.17
C THR A 596 6.94 36.55 11.87
N ASP A 597 6.98 36.25 13.17
CA ASP A 597 8.18 36.34 13.98
C ASP A 597 8.56 34.98 14.58
N PRO A 598 9.85 34.74 14.85
CA PRO A 598 10.29 33.55 15.59
C PRO A 598 9.63 33.45 16.97
N GLY A 599 9.27 32.24 17.37
CA GLY A 599 8.62 32.00 18.64
C GLY A 599 8.05 30.59 18.75
N SER A 600 7.16 30.40 19.72
CA SER A 600 6.47 29.12 19.92
C SER A 600 4.96 29.31 19.71
N LEU A 601 4.36 28.43 18.95
CA LEU A 601 2.92 28.28 18.79
C LEU A 601 2.48 27.04 19.57
N THR A 602 1.52 27.20 20.48
CA THR A 602 0.89 26.09 21.20
C THR A 602 -0.53 25.88 20.67
N MET A 603 -0.84 24.68 20.26
CA MET A 603 -2.18 24.22 19.96
C MET A 603 -2.60 23.24 21.04
N GLU A 604 -3.67 23.57 21.73
CA GLU A 604 -4.35 22.69 22.67
C GLU A 604 -5.60 22.12 22.01
N TYR A 605 -5.70 20.79 21.93
CA TYR A 605 -6.85 20.11 21.39
C TYR A 605 -7.56 19.32 22.47
N GLN A 606 -8.85 19.62 22.65
CA GLN A 606 -9.74 18.96 23.59
C GLN A 606 -10.93 18.36 22.87
N TRP A 607 -11.39 17.21 23.35
CA TRP A 607 -12.60 16.51 22.89
C TRP A 607 -13.45 16.07 24.08
N ALA A 608 -14.79 15.99 23.86
CA ALA A 608 -15.75 15.56 24.85
C ALA A 608 -15.77 14.03 25.04
#